data_f0d54a7277dd1dfb5a1df5a281dea1b4
#
_entry.id   f0d54a7277dd1dfb5a1df5a281dea1b4
#
_cell.length_a   1.000
_cell.length_b   1.000
_cell.length_c   1.000
_cell.angle_alpha   90.00
_cell.angle_beta   90.00
_cell.angle_gamma   90.00
#
_symmetry.space_group_name_H-M   'P 1'
#
loop_
_entity.id
_entity.type
_entity.pdbx_description
1 polymer ?
#
loop_
_entity_poly.entity_id
_entity_poly.type
_entity_poly.pdbx_seq_one_letter_code
_entity_poly.pdbx_strand_id
1 'polypeptide(L)'
;MQWSDALGKPHTRFPGMPRIVSLVPSLTELLVDLGLGERLVGRTGFCIHPRPVVRRVPKLGGTKGFDIDKLRALQPTHVLVNIDENRREEVEALADFVPHLIVTHPLAARDNLELYRLLGGIFGREKEAEALCADFERAWAALGTLAHGRPRQRVLYLIWREPWLSVARDTYISHMLAAAGWDTLPQTSAIRYPEVDLPGLARAAEIVFLSSEPYPFRAQHLRQLTERLPGIRAALIDGEMVSWYGSRAICGLAYLRELRASLDES
;
A
#
# COMPACT_ATOMS: atom_id res chain seq x y z
N MET A 1 4.40 27.78 -0.11
CA MET A 1 4.87 26.47 -0.59
C MET A 1 3.74 25.79 -1.33
N GLN A 2 4.03 25.06 -2.38
CA GLN A 2 3.07 24.36 -3.22
C GLN A 2 3.54 22.91 -3.39
N TRP A 3 2.63 21.96 -3.34
CA TRP A 3 2.87 20.54 -3.52
C TRP A 3 2.05 20.05 -4.70
N SER A 4 2.53 19.03 -5.41
CA SER A 4 1.80 18.44 -6.55
C SER A 4 1.38 17.01 -6.23
N ASP A 5 0.16 16.65 -6.60
CA ASP A 5 -0.32 15.28 -6.50
C ASP A 5 0.13 14.40 -7.69
N ALA A 6 -0.30 13.16 -7.73
CA ALA A 6 0.11 12.20 -8.77
C ALA A 6 -0.34 12.58 -10.20
N LEU A 7 -1.31 13.49 -10.34
CA LEU A 7 -1.73 14.03 -11.63
C LEU A 7 -1.05 15.37 -11.97
N GLY A 8 -0.09 15.82 -11.14
CA GLY A 8 0.57 17.12 -11.29
C GLY A 8 -0.30 18.30 -10.85
N LYS A 9 -1.48 18.06 -10.24
CA LYS A 9 -2.34 19.12 -9.74
C LYS A 9 -1.68 19.78 -8.53
N PRO A 10 -1.56 21.13 -8.56
CA PRO A 10 -0.97 21.87 -7.46
C PRO A 10 -1.93 21.99 -6.28
N HIS A 11 -1.37 21.81 -5.07
CA HIS A 11 -2.06 22.02 -3.80
C HIS A 11 -1.28 23.00 -2.94
N THR A 12 -2.01 23.83 -2.20
CA THR A 12 -1.45 24.77 -1.22
C THR A 12 -1.93 24.39 0.17
N ARG A 13 -1.29 24.97 1.19
CA ARG A 13 -1.74 24.78 2.57
C ARG A 13 -3.20 25.26 2.73
N PHE A 14 -4.02 24.38 3.29
CA PHE A 14 -5.42 24.70 3.57
C PHE A 14 -5.51 25.55 4.84
N PRO A 15 -6.11 26.76 4.76
CA PRO A 15 -6.09 27.69 5.89
C PRO A 15 -7.17 27.39 6.94
N GLY A 16 -8.14 26.52 6.62
CA GLY A 16 -9.27 26.22 7.48
C GLY A 16 -9.15 24.89 8.24
N MET A 17 -10.26 24.48 8.82
CA MET A 17 -10.40 23.17 9.44
C MET A 17 -10.84 22.14 8.37
N PRO A 18 -10.00 21.19 7.98
CA PRO A 18 -10.34 20.27 6.92
C PRO A 18 -11.39 19.24 7.39
N ARG A 19 -12.27 18.88 6.47
CA ARG A 19 -13.21 17.76 6.55
C ARG A 19 -12.74 16.75 5.51
N ILE A 20 -12.09 15.67 5.96
CA ILE A 20 -11.35 14.75 5.10
C ILE A 20 -12.14 13.45 4.93
N VAL A 21 -12.34 13.05 3.68
CA VAL A 21 -12.75 11.70 3.32
C VAL A 21 -11.55 10.96 2.75
N SER A 22 -11.29 9.78 3.27
CA SER A 22 -10.24 8.90 2.74
C SER A 22 -10.87 7.65 2.13
N LEU A 23 -10.66 7.45 0.83
CA LEU A 23 -11.17 6.30 0.09
C LEU A 23 -10.15 5.16 -0.05
N VAL A 24 -9.05 5.24 0.72
CA VAL A 24 -7.92 4.32 0.66
C VAL A 24 -7.48 3.94 2.08
N PRO A 25 -7.34 2.64 2.39
CA PRO A 25 -6.97 2.18 3.72
C PRO A 25 -5.64 2.73 4.24
N SER A 26 -4.58 2.63 3.46
CA SER A 26 -3.23 3.09 3.80
C SER A 26 -3.16 4.61 4.01
N LEU A 27 -3.89 5.39 3.20
CA LEU A 27 -4.00 6.85 3.38
C LEU A 27 -4.78 7.22 4.64
N THR A 28 -5.79 6.43 5.02
CA THR A 28 -6.54 6.63 6.26
C THR A 28 -5.62 6.50 7.47
N GLU A 29 -4.76 5.48 7.49
CA GLU A 29 -3.77 5.27 8.55
C GLU A 29 -2.76 6.42 8.58
N LEU A 30 -2.20 6.80 7.43
CA LEU A 30 -1.27 7.93 7.32
C LEU A 30 -1.87 9.24 7.85
N LEU A 31 -3.14 9.53 7.54
CA LEU A 31 -3.82 10.72 8.06
C LEU A 31 -3.90 10.71 9.59
N VAL A 32 -4.14 9.55 10.20
CA VAL A 32 -4.15 9.43 11.66
C VAL A 32 -2.76 9.66 12.24
N ASP A 33 -1.72 9.09 11.64
CA ASP A 33 -0.32 9.26 12.09
C ASP A 33 0.19 10.70 11.89
N LEU A 34 -0.37 11.43 10.93
CA LEU A 34 -0.18 12.89 10.79
C LEU A 34 -1.01 13.71 11.81
N GLY A 35 -1.71 13.08 12.77
CA GLY A 35 -2.54 13.77 13.75
C GLY A 35 -3.84 14.35 13.21
N LEU A 36 -4.36 13.80 12.10
CA LEU A 36 -5.58 14.26 11.43
C LEU A 36 -6.80 13.34 11.68
N GLY A 37 -6.71 12.40 12.62
CA GLY A 37 -7.78 11.43 12.88
C GLY A 37 -9.14 12.07 13.18
N GLU A 38 -9.17 13.19 13.95
CA GLU A 38 -10.38 13.94 14.27
C GLU A 38 -10.93 14.76 13.07
N ARG A 39 -10.19 14.80 11.97
CA ARG A 39 -10.60 15.49 10.71
C ARG A 39 -11.22 14.52 9.70
N LEU A 40 -11.15 13.21 9.96
CA LEU A 40 -11.78 12.20 9.12
C LEU A 40 -13.29 12.22 9.32
N VAL A 41 -14.03 12.57 8.27
CA VAL A 41 -15.49 12.59 8.26
C VAL A 41 -16.10 11.42 7.49
N GLY A 42 -15.30 10.67 6.70
CA GLY A 42 -15.74 9.51 5.95
C GLY A 42 -14.57 8.62 5.52
N ARG A 43 -14.84 7.32 5.37
CA ARG A 43 -13.86 6.31 4.97
C ARG A 43 -14.51 5.13 4.25
N THR A 44 -13.70 4.27 3.62
CA THR A 44 -14.20 2.99 3.10
C THR A 44 -14.34 1.94 4.20
N GLY A 45 -15.03 0.84 3.91
CA GLY A 45 -15.15 -0.30 4.81
C GLY A 45 -13.81 -1.00 5.08
N PHE A 46 -12.86 -0.88 4.15
CA PHE A 46 -11.52 -1.47 4.24
C PHE A 46 -10.52 -0.64 5.05
N CYS A 47 -10.84 0.61 5.38
CA CYS A 47 -10.04 1.42 6.30
C CYS A 47 -10.22 0.92 7.73
N ILE A 48 -9.42 -0.06 8.15
CA ILE A 48 -9.55 -0.78 9.42
C ILE A 48 -8.53 -0.36 10.48
N HIS A 49 -7.52 0.41 10.09
CA HIS A 49 -6.44 0.90 10.95
C HIS A 49 -6.40 2.43 11.02
N PRO A 50 -5.99 2.98 12.20
CA PRO A 50 -6.00 2.35 13.52
C PRO A 50 -7.42 2.19 14.05
N ARG A 51 -7.75 1.00 14.50
CA ARG A 51 -9.13 0.59 14.86
C ARG A 51 -9.87 1.52 15.84
N PRO A 52 -9.25 2.07 16.89
CA PRO A 52 -9.93 2.97 17.82
C PRO A 52 -10.46 4.25 17.18
N VAL A 53 -9.76 4.77 16.15
CA VAL A 53 -10.13 5.99 15.44
C VAL A 53 -11.17 5.67 14.36
N VAL A 54 -10.83 4.76 13.43
CA VAL A 54 -11.64 4.52 12.24
C VAL A 54 -13.04 3.97 12.54
N ARG A 55 -13.23 3.24 13.66
CA ARG A 55 -14.55 2.72 14.03
C ARG A 55 -15.61 3.81 14.28
N ARG A 56 -15.18 5.05 14.56
CA ARG A 56 -16.05 6.21 14.80
C ARG A 56 -16.37 6.97 13.51
N VAL A 57 -15.63 6.71 12.44
CA VAL A 57 -15.77 7.41 11.16
C VAL A 57 -16.79 6.67 10.27
N PRO A 58 -17.77 7.37 9.70
CA PRO A 58 -18.79 6.79 8.81
C PRO A 58 -18.19 6.01 7.65
N LYS A 59 -18.78 4.84 7.34
CA LYS A 59 -18.42 4.00 6.21
C LYS A 59 -19.19 4.43 4.95
N LEU A 60 -18.47 4.58 3.84
CA LEU A 60 -19.02 5.00 2.55
C LEU A 60 -19.13 3.85 1.52
N GLY A 61 -18.79 2.63 1.89
CA GLY A 61 -18.74 1.49 0.96
C GLY A 61 -17.32 0.96 0.77
N GLY A 62 -17.02 0.43 -0.42
CA GLY A 62 -15.69 -0.10 -0.78
C GLY A 62 -14.73 0.97 -1.31
N THR A 63 -13.52 0.55 -1.68
CA THR A 63 -12.59 1.39 -2.45
C THR A 63 -13.07 1.55 -3.89
N LYS A 64 -13.77 0.54 -4.39
CA LYS A 64 -14.52 0.54 -5.64
C LYS A 64 -15.99 0.38 -5.29
N GLY A 65 -16.85 1.30 -5.74
CA GLY A 65 -18.28 1.30 -5.41
C GLY A 65 -18.59 1.93 -4.05
N PHE A 66 -18.05 3.11 -3.77
CA PHE A 66 -18.45 3.91 -2.62
C PHE A 66 -19.73 4.72 -2.91
N ASP A 67 -20.47 5.04 -1.85
CA ASP A 67 -21.74 5.77 -1.91
C ASP A 67 -21.49 7.28 -2.06
N ILE A 68 -21.67 7.79 -3.27
CA ILE A 68 -21.41 9.19 -3.64
C ILE A 68 -22.37 10.14 -2.91
N ASP A 69 -23.64 9.76 -2.73
CA ASP A 69 -24.64 10.62 -2.06
C ASP A 69 -24.33 10.75 -0.57
N LYS A 70 -23.94 9.67 0.09
CA LYS A 70 -23.44 9.74 1.47
C LYS A 70 -22.18 10.58 1.58
N LEU A 71 -21.24 10.44 0.62
CA LEU A 71 -20.03 11.24 0.59
C LEU A 71 -20.37 12.74 0.45
N ARG A 72 -21.27 13.08 -0.46
CA ARG A 72 -21.75 14.46 -0.67
C ARG A 72 -22.40 15.04 0.58
N ALA A 73 -23.22 14.24 1.28
CA ALA A 73 -23.89 14.65 2.52
C ALA A 73 -22.91 14.98 3.65
N LEU A 74 -21.69 14.42 3.63
CA LEU A 74 -20.63 14.73 4.58
C LEU A 74 -19.98 16.10 4.32
N GLN A 75 -20.24 16.76 3.19
CA GLN A 75 -19.65 18.04 2.81
C GLN A 75 -18.13 18.09 3.01
N PRO A 76 -17.37 17.16 2.41
CA PRO A 76 -15.92 17.13 2.57
C PRO A 76 -15.28 18.35 1.92
N THR A 77 -14.23 18.87 2.54
CA THR A 77 -13.33 19.84 1.90
C THR A 77 -12.28 19.12 1.05
N HIS A 78 -11.86 17.93 1.49
CA HIS A 78 -10.84 17.13 0.82
C HIS A 78 -11.29 15.68 0.70
N VAL A 79 -11.00 15.06 -0.46
CA VAL A 79 -11.11 13.61 -0.66
C VAL A 79 -9.77 13.08 -1.16
N LEU A 80 -9.27 12.03 -0.51
CA LEU A 80 -8.04 11.35 -0.88
C LEU A 80 -8.36 10.05 -1.61
N VAL A 81 -7.72 9.85 -2.76
CA VAL A 81 -7.89 8.72 -3.65
C VAL A 81 -6.53 8.19 -4.15
N ASN A 82 -6.54 6.98 -4.71
CA ASN A 82 -5.37 6.39 -5.36
C ASN A 82 -5.75 5.82 -6.74
N ILE A 83 -4.83 5.95 -7.69
CA ILE A 83 -5.06 5.53 -9.09
C ILE A 83 -5.33 4.02 -9.22
N ASP A 84 -4.66 3.18 -8.43
CA ASP A 84 -4.81 1.72 -8.52
C ASP A 84 -6.03 1.19 -7.74
N GLU A 85 -6.46 1.91 -6.70
CA GLU A 85 -7.47 1.42 -5.77
C GLU A 85 -8.88 1.94 -6.07
N ASN A 86 -9.01 3.13 -6.64
CA ASN A 86 -10.31 3.73 -6.92
C ASN A 86 -10.62 3.71 -8.42
N ARG A 87 -11.89 3.58 -8.78
CA ARG A 87 -12.32 3.65 -10.18
C ARG A 87 -12.30 5.11 -10.65
N ARG A 88 -11.70 5.32 -11.83
CA ARG A 88 -11.52 6.65 -12.40
C ARG A 88 -12.86 7.39 -12.54
N GLU A 89 -13.87 6.72 -13.08
CA GLU A 89 -15.20 7.31 -13.34
C GLU A 89 -15.90 7.75 -12.04
N GLU A 90 -15.73 6.96 -10.95
CA GLU A 90 -16.26 7.32 -9.64
C GLU A 90 -15.54 8.53 -9.04
N VAL A 91 -14.22 8.63 -9.27
CA VAL A 91 -13.39 9.74 -8.80
C VAL A 91 -13.69 11.02 -9.58
N GLU A 92 -13.87 10.93 -10.91
CA GLU A 92 -14.24 12.07 -11.75
C GLU A 92 -15.59 12.69 -11.34
N ALA A 93 -16.56 11.87 -10.93
CA ALA A 93 -17.86 12.35 -10.42
C ALA A 93 -17.75 13.14 -9.09
N LEU A 94 -16.63 13.01 -8.34
CA LEU A 94 -16.41 13.79 -7.13
C LEU A 94 -16.04 15.25 -7.44
N ALA A 95 -15.45 15.52 -8.60
CA ALA A 95 -14.96 16.84 -8.98
C ALA A 95 -16.07 17.92 -9.02
N ASP A 96 -17.33 17.49 -9.21
CA ASP A 96 -18.49 18.39 -9.27
C ASP A 96 -18.81 19.06 -7.92
N PHE A 97 -18.39 18.47 -6.80
CA PHE A 97 -18.77 18.97 -5.48
C PHE A 97 -17.67 18.89 -4.42
N VAL A 98 -16.53 18.28 -4.70
CA VAL A 98 -15.40 18.21 -3.78
C VAL A 98 -14.41 19.32 -4.13
N PRO A 99 -14.17 20.31 -3.24
CA PRO A 99 -13.25 21.42 -3.54
C PRO A 99 -11.82 20.97 -3.80
N HIS A 100 -11.33 20.01 -3.01
CA HIS A 100 -9.95 19.52 -3.11
C HIS A 100 -9.91 18.00 -3.21
N LEU A 101 -9.69 17.52 -4.43
CA LEU A 101 -9.42 16.11 -4.69
C LEU A 101 -7.89 15.92 -4.76
N ILE A 102 -7.36 15.03 -3.92
CA ILE A 102 -5.92 14.71 -3.85
C ILE A 102 -5.75 13.27 -4.38
N VAL A 103 -5.06 13.15 -5.50
CA VAL A 103 -4.81 11.87 -6.16
C VAL A 103 -3.40 11.39 -5.84
N THR A 104 -3.27 10.17 -5.33
CA THR A 104 -1.99 9.58 -4.96
C THR A 104 -1.66 8.39 -5.86
N HIS A 105 -0.37 8.11 -6.06
CA HIS A 105 0.09 6.94 -6.80
C HIS A 105 1.54 6.58 -6.45
N PRO A 106 1.86 6.26 -5.21
CA PRO A 106 3.20 5.78 -4.89
C PRO A 106 3.46 4.44 -5.57
N LEU A 107 4.54 4.33 -6.32
CA LEU A 107 4.97 3.13 -7.04
C LEU A 107 6.19 2.49 -6.41
N ALA A 108 7.08 3.30 -5.85
CA ALA A 108 8.27 2.83 -5.14
C ALA A 108 8.17 3.11 -3.64
N ALA A 109 8.91 2.33 -2.84
CA ALA A 109 8.94 2.52 -1.39
C ALA A 109 9.31 3.96 -0.99
N ARG A 110 10.26 4.59 -1.69
CA ARG A 110 10.72 5.95 -1.39
C ARG A 110 9.73 7.06 -1.75
N ASP A 111 8.71 6.76 -2.57
CA ASP A 111 7.65 7.74 -2.91
C ASP A 111 6.80 8.10 -1.66
N ASN A 112 6.90 7.29 -0.59
CA ASN A 112 6.29 7.63 0.69
C ASN A 112 6.80 8.93 1.29
N LEU A 113 8.07 9.30 1.05
CA LEU A 113 8.65 10.55 1.56
C LEU A 113 7.93 11.78 0.97
N GLU A 114 7.67 11.74 -0.34
CA GLU A 114 6.91 12.81 -1.01
C GLU A 114 5.45 12.80 -0.59
N LEU A 115 4.85 11.62 -0.41
CA LEU A 115 3.48 11.49 0.07
C LEU A 115 3.29 12.07 1.48
N TYR A 116 4.24 11.83 2.41
CA TYR A 116 4.18 12.41 3.75
C TYR A 116 4.25 13.94 3.68
N ARG A 117 5.18 14.49 2.89
CA ARG A 117 5.36 15.93 2.70
C ARG A 117 4.18 16.58 2.00
N LEU A 118 3.59 15.91 1.01
CA LEU A 118 2.39 16.38 0.32
C LEU A 118 1.25 16.59 1.33
N LEU A 119 0.89 15.53 2.07
CA LEU A 119 -0.22 15.60 3.01
C LEU A 119 0.11 16.47 4.23
N GLY A 120 1.32 16.37 4.76
CA GLY A 120 1.80 17.24 5.83
C GLY A 120 1.72 18.72 5.47
N GLY A 121 2.15 19.08 4.27
CA GLY A 121 2.13 20.46 3.79
C GLY A 121 0.70 21.00 3.55
N ILE A 122 -0.16 20.21 2.88
CA ILE A 122 -1.56 20.60 2.64
C ILE A 122 -2.30 20.86 3.96
N PHE A 123 -2.09 20.02 4.97
CA PHE A 123 -2.85 20.06 6.22
C PHE A 123 -2.11 20.72 7.38
N GLY A 124 -0.94 21.33 7.15
CA GLY A 124 -0.16 22.02 8.19
C GLY A 124 0.38 21.06 9.25
N ARG A 125 0.88 19.90 8.82
CA ARG A 125 1.48 18.82 9.63
C ARG A 125 2.91 18.52 9.19
N GLU A 126 3.65 19.55 8.81
CA GLU A 126 5.01 19.41 8.28
C GLU A 126 5.96 18.75 9.29
N LYS A 127 5.78 19.04 10.59
CA LYS A 127 6.60 18.45 11.65
C LYS A 127 6.36 16.94 11.76
N GLU A 128 5.12 16.52 11.75
CA GLU A 128 4.72 15.11 11.79
C GLU A 128 5.18 14.37 10.52
N ALA A 129 5.06 15.02 9.36
CA ALA A 129 5.52 14.47 8.10
C ALA A 129 7.04 14.26 8.07
N GLU A 130 7.84 15.22 8.55
CA GLU A 130 9.31 15.05 8.62
C GLU A 130 9.72 14.01 9.67
N ALA A 131 8.96 13.84 10.76
CA ALA A 131 9.18 12.73 11.69
C ALA A 131 8.97 11.37 11.00
N LEU A 132 7.88 11.21 10.22
CA LEU A 132 7.65 9.99 9.42
C LEU A 132 8.75 9.79 8.38
N CYS A 133 9.23 10.85 7.73
CA CYS A 133 10.37 10.77 6.80
C CYS A 133 11.62 10.24 7.51
N ALA A 134 11.93 10.75 8.69
CA ALA A 134 13.09 10.31 9.47
C ALA A 134 12.97 8.83 9.91
N ASP A 135 11.77 8.41 10.32
CA ASP A 135 11.49 7.02 10.70
C ASP A 135 11.62 6.07 9.50
N PHE A 136 11.09 6.49 8.35
CA PHE A 136 11.21 5.75 7.09
C PHE A 136 12.68 5.58 6.69
N GLU A 137 13.48 6.66 6.68
CA GLU A 137 14.89 6.58 6.31
C GLU A 137 15.70 5.68 7.24
N ARG A 138 15.38 5.65 8.55
CA ARG A 138 16.01 4.70 9.48
C ARG A 138 15.66 3.25 9.16
N ALA A 139 14.38 2.96 8.90
CA ALA A 139 13.93 1.62 8.54
C ALA A 139 14.52 1.16 7.20
N TRP A 140 14.57 2.08 6.21
CA TRP A 140 15.16 1.85 4.90
C TRP A 140 16.66 1.53 4.99
N ALA A 141 17.42 2.31 5.76
CA ALA A 141 18.84 2.08 5.97
C ALA A 141 19.11 0.74 6.67
N ALA A 142 18.30 0.40 7.68
CA ALA A 142 18.41 -0.86 8.41
C ALA A 142 18.14 -2.09 7.51
N LEU A 143 17.12 -2.03 6.64
CA LEU A 143 16.86 -3.07 5.65
C LEU A 143 17.98 -3.15 4.62
N GLY A 144 18.46 -2.00 4.11
CA GLY A 144 19.55 -1.92 3.15
C GLY A 144 20.84 -2.53 3.69
N THR A 145 21.17 -2.30 4.97
CA THR A 145 22.34 -2.91 5.64
C THR A 145 22.21 -4.44 5.68
N LEU A 146 21.02 -4.97 5.97
CA LEU A 146 20.79 -6.43 5.96
C LEU A 146 20.91 -7.01 4.54
N ALA A 147 20.31 -6.33 3.55
CA ALA A 147 20.30 -6.80 2.17
C ALA A 147 21.67 -6.68 1.48
N HIS A 148 22.53 -5.78 1.97
CA HIS A 148 23.87 -5.57 1.41
C HIS A 148 24.74 -6.83 1.54
N GLY A 149 25.36 -7.25 0.42
CA GLY A 149 26.20 -8.45 0.39
C GLY A 149 25.46 -9.79 0.35
N ARG A 150 24.13 -9.78 0.40
CA ARG A 150 23.30 -10.98 0.23
C ARG A 150 22.93 -11.18 -1.24
N PRO A 151 22.90 -12.42 -1.73
CA PRO A 151 22.44 -12.67 -3.10
C PRO A 151 20.98 -12.28 -3.25
N ARG A 152 20.64 -11.68 -4.40
CA ARG A 152 19.25 -11.44 -4.76
C ARG A 152 18.58 -12.77 -5.07
N GLN A 153 17.33 -12.90 -4.66
CA GLN A 153 16.54 -14.13 -4.86
C GLN A 153 15.32 -13.82 -5.74
N ARG A 154 15.02 -14.74 -6.65
CA ARG A 154 13.79 -14.67 -7.44
C ARG A 154 12.63 -15.18 -6.61
N VAL A 155 11.56 -14.39 -6.53
CA VAL A 155 10.38 -14.75 -5.75
C VAL A 155 9.11 -14.68 -6.61
N LEU A 156 8.19 -15.60 -6.37
CA LEU A 156 6.83 -15.53 -6.90
C LEU A 156 5.91 -15.05 -5.80
N TYR A 157 5.34 -13.86 -5.95
CA TYR A 157 4.43 -13.28 -4.96
C TYR A 157 2.99 -13.44 -5.41
N LEU A 158 2.22 -14.30 -4.75
CA LEU A 158 0.85 -14.62 -5.11
C LEU A 158 -0.13 -13.78 -4.31
N ILE A 159 -1.02 -13.08 -5.03
CA ILE A 159 -2.04 -12.17 -4.46
C ILE A 159 -3.46 -12.72 -4.59
N TRP A 160 -3.69 -13.71 -5.45
CA TRP A 160 -5.00 -14.29 -5.70
C TRP A 160 -4.90 -15.75 -6.12
N ARG A 161 -5.99 -16.48 -5.92
CA ARG A 161 -6.14 -17.88 -6.30
C ARG A 161 -7.41 -18.03 -7.16
N GLU A 162 -7.27 -18.78 -8.26
CA GLU A 162 -8.37 -19.12 -9.19
C GLU A 162 -9.00 -17.86 -9.85
N PRO A 163 -8.29 -17.28 -10.85
CA PRO A 163 -6.96 -17.69 -11.36
C PRO A 163 -5.82 -17.25 -10.43
N TRP A 164 -4.62 -17.83 -10.62
CA TRP A 164 -3.44 -17.41 -9.89
C TRP A 164 -2.93 -16.06 -10.42
N LEU A 165 -2.92 -15.05 -9.55
CA LEU A 165 -2.40 -13.74 -9.90
C LEU A 165 -1.13 -13.45 -9.10
N SER A 166 -0.18 -12.80 -9.78
CA SER A 166 1.07 -12.29 -9.20
C SER A 166 1.18 -10.78 -9.39
N VAL A 167 2.34 -10.22 -9.11
CA VAL A 167 2.67 -8.81 -9.27
C VAL A 167 3.81 -8.62 -10.26
N ALA A 168 3.68 -7.66 -11.16
CA ALA A 168 4.75 -7.26 -12.06
C ALA A 168 5.76 -6.34 -11.36
N ARG A 169 6.91 -6.10 -11.99
CA ARG A 169 8.03 -5.33 -11.40
C ARG A 169 7.74 -3.85 -11.20
N ASP A 170 6.80 -3.29 -11.92
CA ASP A 170 6.38 -1.89 -11.84
C ASP A 170 5.30 -1.63 -10.76
N THR A 171 5.14 -2.55 -9.82
CA THR A 171 4.20 -2.42 -8.69
C THR A 171 4.90 -2.01 -7.40
N TYR A 172 4.18 -1.30 -6.53
CA TYR A 172 4.66 -0.94 -5.19
C TYR A 172 5.17 -2.17 -4.42
N ILE A 173 4.41 -3.26 -4.44
CA ILE A 173 4.76 -4.55 -3.81
C ILE A 173 6.14 -5.04 -4.29
N SER A 174 6.36 -5.03 -5.60
CA SER A 174 7.63 -5.49 -6.18
C SER A 174 8.80 -4.61 -5.72
N HIS A 175 8.62 -3.28 -5.66
CA HIS A 175 9.64 -2.37 -5.17
C HIS A 175 9.95 -2.56 -3.68
N MET A 176 8.93 -2.82 -2.84
CA MET A 176 9.14 -3.16 -1.43
C MET A 176 9.95 -4.44 -1.27
N LEU A 177 9.60 -5.50 -2.01
CA LEU A 177 10.34 -6.77 -2.01
C LEU A 177 11.76 -6.60 -2.54
N ALA A 178 11.95 -5.78 -3.58
CA ALA A 178 13.27 -5.49 -4.15
C ALA A 178 14.22 -4.82 -3.14
N ALA A 179 13.69 -4.00 -2.22
CA ALA A 179 14.48 -3.41 -1.13
C ALA A 179 15.05 -4.47 -0.17
N ALA A 180 14.35 -5.61 -0.01
CA ALA A 180 14.82 -6.76 0.76
C ALA A 180 15.70 -7.74 -0.05
N GLY A 181 16.01 -7.43 -1.30
CA GLY A 181 16.81 -8.28 -2.18
C GLY A 181 16.01 -9.39 -2.88
N TRP A 182 14.69 -9.23 -3.02
CA TRP A 182 13.81 -10.16 -3.72
C TRP A 182 13.33 -9.58 -5.06
N ASP A 183 13.58 -10.32 -6.14
CA ASP A 183 13.17 -9.98 -7.50
C ASP A 183 11.90 -10.77 -7.88
N THR A 184 10.80 -10.07 -8.07
CA THR A 184 9.51 -10.69 -8.37
C THR A 184 9.46 -11.32 -9.78
N LEU A 185 8.74 -12.43 -9.88
CA LEU A 185 8.36 -13.09 -11.13
C LEU A 185 6.86 -12.85 -11.41
N PRO A 186 6.49 -12.68 -12.70
CA PRO A 186 7.33 -12.67 -13.90
C PRO A 186 8.24 -11.43 -13.97
N GLN A 187 9.40 -11.57 -14.63
CA GLN A 187 10.35 -10.45 -14.78
C GLN A 187 9.81 -9.35 -15.70
N THR A 188 9.00 -9.73 -16.67
CA THR A 188 8.37 -8.82 -17.63
C THR A 188 6.90 -9.15 -17.75
N SER A 189 6.05 -8.14 -17.73
CA SER A 189 4.61 -8.26 -17.95
C SER A 189 4.08 -6.92 -18.47
N ALA A 190 3.14 -6.96 -19.41
CA ALA A 190 2.39 -5.79 -19.84
C ALA A 190 1.25 -5.43 -18.89
N ILE A 191 0.93 -6.32 -17.95
CA ILE A 191 -0.14 -6.19 -16.96
C ILE A 191 0.48 -6.17 -15.58
N ARG A 192 0.12 -5.20 -14.74
CA ARG A 192 0.69 -5.02 -13.40
C ARG A 192 0.36 -6.18 -12.44
N TYR A 193 -0.80 -6.81 -12.61
CA TYR A 193 -1.26 -7.95 -11.82
C TYR A 193 -1.61 -9.12 -12.75
N PRO A 194 -0.59 -9.79 -13.31
CA PRO A 194 -0.80 -10.82 -14.33
C PRO A 194 -1.34 -12.11 -13.75
N GLU A 195 -2.16 -12.79 -14.54
CA GLU A 195 -2.40 -14.22 -14.37
C GLU A 195 -1.13 -14.99 -14.73
N VAL A 196 -0.81 -16.03 -13.94
CA VAL A 196 0.46 -16.74 -14.05
C VAL A 196 0.29 -18.25 -14.17
N ASP A 197 1.18 -18.87 -14.96
CA ASP A 197 1.39 -20.31 -14.89
C ASP A 197 2.11 -20.66 -13.58
N LEU A 198 1.33 -21.06 -12.58
CA LEU A 198 1.87 -21.35 -11.25
C LEU A 198 2.95 -22.43 -11.27
N PRO A 199 2.79 -23.63 -11.91
CA PRO A 199 3.81 -24.67 -11.89
C PRO A 199 5.13 -24.22 -12.49
N GLY A 200 5.10 -23.47 -13.61
CA GLY A 200 6.30 -22.99 -14.28
C GLY A 200 7.05 -21.95 -13.47
N LEU A 201 6.34 -20.92 -13.02
CA LEU A 201 6.96 -19.82 -12.25
C LEU A 201 7.36 -20.23 -10.82
N ALA A 202 6.60 -21.11 -10.17
CA ALA A 202 6.97 -21.61 -8.84
C ALA A 202 8.29 -22.39 -8.86
N ARG A 203 8.57 -23.15 -9.93
CA ARG A 203 9.87 -23.84 -10.09
C ARG A 203 11.02 -22.90 -10.46
N ALA A 204 10.70 -21.76 -11.10
CA ALA A 204 11.69 -20.74 -11.45
C ALA A 204 12.03 -19.83 -10.27
N ALA A 205 11.15 -19.75 -9.28
CA ALA A 205 11.33 -18.98 -8.05
C ALA A 205 12.16 -19.76 -7.03
N GLU A 206 12.94 -19.03 -6.24
CA GLU A 206 13.63 -19.59 -5.07
C GLU A 206 12.70 -19.62 -3.85
N ILE A 207 11.71 -18.72 -3.81
CA ILE A 207 10.66 -18.69 -2.78
C ILE A 207 9.33 -18.31 -3.42
N VAL A 208 8.25 -18.97 -3.01
CA VAL A 208 6.89 -18.60 -3.34
C VAL A 208 6.23 -17.99 -2.11
N PHE A 209 5.87 -16.71 -2.19
CA PHE A 209 5.12 -16.02 -1.14
C PHE A 209 3.61 -16.08 -1.40
N LEU A 210 2.86 -16.45 -0.36
CA LEU A 210 1.39 -16.38 -0.35
C LEU A 210 0.97 -15.21 0.53
N SER A 211 0.46 -14.15 -0.07
CA SER A 211 0.06 -12.92 0.62
C SER A 211 -1.22 -13.09 1.42
N SER A 212 -1.31 -12.44 2.60
CA SER A 212 -2.54 -12.43 3.39
C SER A 212 -3.67 -11.58 2.78
N GLU A 213 -3.36 -10.77 1.76
CA GLU A 213 -4.32 -9.94 1.02
C GLU A 213 -3.92 -9.73 -0.46
N PRO A 214 -4.85 -9.36 -1.35
CA PRO A 214 -6.30 -9.28 -1.15
C PRO A 214 -6.97 -10.64 -0.95
N TYR A 215 -6.36 -11.75 -1.44
CA TYR A 215 -6.82 -13.09 -1.11
C TYR A 215 -6.22 -13.53 0.24
N PRO A 216 -7.05 -13.96 1.21
CA PRO A 216 -6.57 -14.28 2.55
C PRO A 216 -5.88 -15.65 2.58
N PHE A 217 -4.68 -15.76 2.02
CA PHE A 217 -3.90 -16.98 2.12
C PHE A 217 -3.59 -17.32 3.59
N ARG A 218 -3.62 -18.62 3.91
CA ARG A 218 -3.43 -19.17 5.26
C ARG A 218 -2.60 -20.45 5.20
N ALA A 219 -2.21 -20.96 6.35
CA ALA A 219 -1.41 -22.19 6.49
C ALA A 219 -1.97 -23.40 5.70
N GLN A 220 -3.30 -23.54 5.59
CA GLN A 220 -3.90 -24.57 4.76
C GLN A 220 -3.56 -24.45 3.27
N HIS A 221 -3.53 -23.22 2.75
CA HIS A 221 -3.17 -22.96 1.35
C HIS A 221 -1.69 -23.21 1.09
N LEU A 222 -0.85 -22.88 2.08
CA LEU A 222 0.58 -23.20 2.03
C LEU A 222 0.81 -24.72 1.93
N ARG A 223 0.15 -25.53 2.79
CA ARG A 223 0.21 -26.99 2.72
C ARG A 223 -0.27 -27.53 1.37
N GLN A 224 -1.45 -27.07 0.90
CA GLN A 224 -1.98 -27.49 -0.41
C GLN A 224 -1.01 -27.17 -1.57
N LEU A 225 -0.34 -26.03 -1.49
CA LEU A 225 0.65 -25.64 -2.51
C LEU A 225 1.88 -26.55 -2.49
N THR A 226 2.45 -26.82 -1.32
CA THR A 226 3.64 -27.68 -1.17
C THR A 226 3.34 -29.15 -1.49
N GLU A 227 2.15 -29.64 -1.20
CA GLU A 227 1.69 -30.97 -1.62
C GLU A 227 1.52 -31.08 -3.15
N ARG A 228 0.97 -30.03 -3.78
CA ARG A 228 0.77 -29.98 -5.25
C ARG A 228 2.08 -29.80 -6.02
N LEU A 229 3.04 -29.08 -5.44
CA LEU A 229 4.33 -28.77 -6.05
C LEU A 229 5.48 -29.16 -5.08
N PRO A 230 5.78 -30.47 -4.97
CA PRO A 230 6.85 -30.92 -4.08
C PRO A 230 8.20 -30.29 -4.43
N GLY A 231 8.97 -29.93 -3.40
CA GLY A 231 10.31 -29.36 -3.54
C GLY A 231 10.38 -27.85 -3.71
N ILE A 232 9.22 -27.14 -3.80
CA ILE A 232 9.25 -25.69 -3.76
C ILE A 232 9.42 -25.18 -2.33
N ARG A 233 10.16 -24.09 -2.17
CA ARG A 233 10.18 -23.31 -0.93
C ARG A 233 9.06 -22.31 -0.95
N ALA A 234 8.16 -22.32 0.03
CA ALA A 234 7.04 -21.40 0.08
C ALA A 234 6.82 -20.88 1.50
N ALA A 235 6.34 -19.65 1.63
CA ALA A 235 6.07 -19.01 2.92
C ALA A 235 4.82 -18.12 2.83
N LEU A 236 4.16 -17.94 3.97
CA LEU A 236 3.16 -16.88 4.13
C LEU A 236 3.86 -15.54 4.31
N ILE A 237 3.27 -14.49 3.75
CA ILE A 237 3.74 -13.12 3.92
C ILE A 237 2.57 -12.21 4.27
N ASP A 238 2.81 -11.27 5.19
CA ASP A 238 1.80 -10.28 5.54
C ASP A 238 1.64 -9.26 4.41
N GLY A 239 0.49 -9.32 3.73
CA GLY A 239 0.19 -8.47 2.59
C GLY A 239 0.11 -7.00 2.95
N GLU A 240 -0.48 -6.64 4.10
CA GLU A 240 -0.55 -5.24 4.53
C GLU A 240 0.83 -4.62 4.72
N MET A 241 1.80 -5.38 5.24
CA MET A 241 3.18 -4.92 5.45
C MET A 241 3.95 -4.70 4.15
N VAL A 242 3.50 -5.29 3.06
CA VAL A 242 4.18 -5.21 1.75
C VAL A 242 3.43 -4.32 0.77
N SER A 243 2.10 -4.26 0.85
CA SER A 243 1.26 -3.54 -0.12
C SER A 243 0.82 -2.15 0.34
N TRP A 244 0.74 -1.90 1.67
CA TRP A 244 0.28 -0.61 2.16
C TRP A 244 1.42 0.42 2.18
N TYR A 245 1.29 1.41 1.31
CA TYR A 245 2.11 2.63 1.36
C TYR A 245 1.64 3.56 2.49
N GLY A 246 2.21 4.74 2.59
CA GLY A 246 1.98 5.62 3.73
C GLY A 246 2.80 5.19 4.96
N SER A 247 2.35 5.54 6.15
CA SER A 247 3.09 5.30 7.40
C SER A 247 3.36 3.82 7.69
N ARG A 248 2.49 2.91 7.22
CA ARG A 248 2.71 1.46 7.35
C ARG A 248 3.97 0.96 6.64
N ALA A 249 4.44 1.66 5.61
CA ALA A 249 5.69 1.32 4.94
C ALA A 249 6.89 1.25 5.90
N ILE A 250 6.88 2.03 6.97
CA ILE A 250 7.94 2.01 8.00
C ILE A 250 7.97 0.65 8.71
N CYS A 251 6.81 0.18 9.17
CA CYS A 251 6.65 -1.15 9.76
C CYS A 251 6.90 -2.25 8.72
N GLY A 252 6.49 -2.03 7.46
CA GLY A 252 6.71 -2.95 6.36
C GLY A 252 8.20 -3.19 6.07
N LEU A 253 9.02 -2.15 6.07
CA LEU A 253 10.48 -2.27 5.91
C LEU A 253 11.12 -3.05 7.08
N ALA A 254 10.67 -2.80 8.30
CA ALA A 254 11.13 -3.55 9.48
C ALA A 254 10.72 -5.03 9.39
N TYR A 255 9.46 -5.30 9.02
CA TYR A 255 8.94 -6.64 8.79
C TYR A 255 9.73 -7.40 7.71
N LEU A 256 10.00 -6.76 6.56
CA LEU A 256 10.78 -7.39 5.49
C LEU A 256 12.21 -7.70 5.92
N ARG A 257 12.83 -6.85 6.75
CA ARG A 257 14.14 -7.12 7.35
C ARG A 257 14.13 -8.38 8.20
N GLU A 258 13.13 -8.53 9.08
CA GLU A 258 12.99 -9.69 9.96
C GLU A 258 12.67 -10.97 9.16
N LEU A 259 11.75 -10.88 8.21
CA LEU A 259 11.38 -11.98 7.33
C LEU A 259 12.60 -12.45 6.50
N ARG A 260 13.38 -11.52 5.95
CA ARG A 260 14.57 -11.85 5.18
C ARG A 260 15.59 -12.59 6.04
N ALA A 261 15.85 -12.11 7.27
CA ALA A 261 16.77 -12.75 8.19
C ALA A 261 16.33 -14.19 8.53
N SER A 262 15.04 -14.37 8.87
CA SER A 262 14.51 -15.68 9.24
C SER A 262 14.53 -16.72 8.11
N LEU A 263 14.32 -16.27 6.88
CA LEU A 263 14.34 -17.15 5.71
C LEU A 263 15.76 -17.55 5.27
N ASP A 264 16.77 -16.78 5.61
CA ASP A 264 18.16 -17.15 5.31
C ASP A 264 18.73 -18.16 6.31
N GLU A 265 18.14 -18.27 7.52
CA GLU A 265 18.53 -19.23 8.57
C GLU A 265 17.84 -20.60 8.41
N SER A 266 16.85 -20.74 7.55
CA SER A 266 16.03 -21.94 7.32
C SER A 266 16.35 -22.61 5.98
#